data_9aede05d2e643c28cfbec1ebdfec1c2b
#
_entry.id   9aede05d2e643c28cfbec1ebdfec1c2b
#
_cell.length_a   1.000
_cell.length_b   1.000
_cell.length_c   1.000
_cell.angle_alpha   90.00
_cell.angle_beta   90.00
_cell.angle_gamma   90.00
#
_symmetry.space_group_name_H-M   'P 1'
#
loop_
_entity.id
_entity.type
_entity.pdbx_description
1 polymer ?
#
loop_
_entity_poly.entity_id
_entity_poly.type
_entity_poly.pdbx_seq_one_letter_code
_entity_poly.pdbx_strand_id
1 'polypeptide(L)'
;RPKLVIRRWIAEIEAPLHALVRSGMELGSTTAARNLIRGGAVRVSDEVIKIPSTVIKVGQEISAPESKEGRKLESAASPKSIRPADDLPFEILYEDDDLLCYLKPAGWVAASPNPRVDTSFTRIKEFMIARDLEAGKVERPVHFVNMMDKDSSGIAVVVRDLGLRRRLQEKWPEFRFESYLLLRGEIPEDGEFSARRKPDEKYSAKKFPFRRMRSGGRFAILKVQAGLQDIPEILPGLRHHDCMVCGLGSDAPDPLGRQGVHLFRAVMTDDILDAMWEVKTRMPKEFLRVVK
;
A
#
# COMPACT_ATOMS: atom_id res chain seq x y z
N ARG A 1 -6.17 -16.98 40.89
CA ARG A 1 -6.82 -16.69 39.58
C ARG A 1 -6.87 -15.17 39.46
N PRO A 2 -6.32 -14.53 38.42
CA PRO A 2 -6.43 -13.08 38.25
C PRO A 2 -7.90 -12.71 38.08
N LYS A 3 -8.37 -11.71 38.83
CA LYS A 3 -9.72 -11.14 38.67
C LYS A 3 -9.79 -10.50 37.29
N LEU A 4 -10.74 -10.95 36.45
CA LEU A 4 -11.02 -10.31 35.16
C LEU A 4 -11.66 -8.95 35.47
N VAL A 5 -10.99 -7.87 35.09
CA VAL A 5 -11.54 -6.53 35.19
C VAL A 5 -12.42 -6.31 33.98
N ILE A 6 -13.69 -5.96 34.19
CA ILE A 6 -14.64 -5.66 33.11
C ILE A 6 -14.83 -4.15 33.06
N ARG A 7 -14.55 -3.56 31.93
CA ARG A 7 -14.86 -2.15 31.64
C ARG A 7 -16.31 -2.04 31.15
N ARG A 8 -17.05 -1.06 31.67
CA ARG A 8 -18.44 -0.79 31.28
C ARG A 8 -18.57 0.68 30.89
N TRP A 9 -19.32 0.94 29.83
CA TRP A 9 -19.64 2.31 29.38
C TRP A 9 -20.98 2.35 28.65
N ILE A 10 -21.56 3.51 28.51
CA ILE A 10 -22.83 3.73 27.81
C ILE A 10 -22.54 4.30 26.42
N ALA A 11 -23.28 3.85 25.41
CA ALA A 11 -23.20 4.39 24.06
C ALA A 11 -23.76 5.83 24.06
N GLU A 12 -22.91 6.81 23.81
CA GLU A 12 -23.28 8.24 23.72
C GLU A 12 -23.80 8.62 22.33
N ILE A 13 -23.48 7.83 21.31
CA ILE A 13 -23.90 8.01 19.91
C ILE A 13 -24.40 6.67 19.36
N GLU A 14 -25.32 6.74 18.39
CA GLU A 14 -25.70 5.57 17.62
C GLU A 14 -24.58 5.23 16.59
N ALA A 15 -23.98 4.04 16.73
CA ALA A 15 -22.88 3.61 15.89
C ALA A 15 -22.74 2.08 15.86
N PRO A 16 -22.01 1.52 14.87
CA PRO A 16 -21.68 0.09 14.86
C PRO A 16 -20.84 -0.29 16.09
N LEU A 17 -21.14 -1.47 16.66
CA LEU A 17 -20.52 -1.95 17.90
C LEU A 17 -18.99 -1.92 17.87
N HIS A 18 -18.38 -2.27 16.73
CA HIS A 18 -16.91 -2.24 16.60
C HIS A 18 -16.30 -0.83 16.76
N ALA A 19 -17.03 0.21 16.37
CA ALA A 19 -16.57 1.59 16.53
C ALA A 19 -16.65 2.00 18.01
N LEU A 20 -17.75 1.68 18.69
CA LEU A 20 -17.95 1.96 20.11
C LEU A 20 -16.98 1.17 21.00
N VAL A 21 -16.71 -0.11 20.67
CA VAL A 21 -15.72 -0.92 21.40
C VAL A 21 -14.31 -0.39 21.19
N ARG A 22 -13.96 0.03 19.96
CA ARG A 22 -12.67 0.65 19.70
C ARG A 22 -12.47 1.90 20.54
N SER A 23 -13.46 2.81 20.57
CA SER A 23 -13.40 4.05 21.33
C SER A 23 -13.43 3.80 22.83
N GLY A 24 -14.43 3.04 23.33
CA GLY A 24 -14.63 2.79 24.75
C GLY A 24 -13.51 2.00 25.42
N MET A 25 -12.80 1.17 24.67
CA MET A 25 -11.64 0.39 25.11
C MET A 25 -10.30 1.01 24.72
N GLU A 26 -10.31 2.17 24.05
CA GLU A 26 -9.11 2.87 23.57
C GLU A 26 -8.19 1.97 22.71
N LEU A 27 -8.79 1.11 21.89
CA LEU A 27 -8.05 0.13 21.09
C LEU A 27 -7.39 0.82 19.87
N GLY A 28 -6.12 0.54 19.64
CA GLY A 28 -5.34 1.09 18.53
C GLY A 28 -5.83 0.66 17.14
N SER A 29 -6.67 -0.39 17.02
CA SER A 29 -7.17 -0.84 15.71
C SER A 29 -8.61 -1.33 15.76
N THR A 30 -9.33 -1.10 14.64
CA THR A 30 -10.67 -1.66 14.41
C THR A 30 -10.67 -3.19 14.35
N THR A 31 -9.56 -3.80 13.92
CA THR A 31 -9.40 -5.25 13.86
C THR A 31 -9.38 -5.85 15.26
N ALA A 32 -8.72 -5.21 16.22
CA ALA A 32 -8.73 -5.66 17.62
C ALA A 32 -10.16 -5.63 18.20
N ALA A 33 -10.92 -4.55 17.98
CA ALA A 33 -12.32 -4.47 18.39
C ALA A 33 -13.19 -5.57 17.76
N ARG A 34 -13.04 -5.81 16.45
CA ARG A 34 -13.76 -6.88 15.74
C ARG A 34 -13.43 -8.26 16.28
N ASN A 35 -12.19 -8.53 16.63
CA ASN A 35 -11.77 -9.81 17.19
C ASN A 35 -12.35 -10.04 18.59
N LEU A 36 -12.38 -9.02 19.46
CA LEU A 36 -13.04 -9.09 20.76
C LEU A 36 -14.53 -9.43 20.63
N ILE A 37 -15.23 -8.77 19.70
CA ILE A 37 -16.66 -8.99 19.46
C ILE A 37 -16.91 -10.40 18.93
N ARG A 38 -16.17 -10.83 17.89
CA ARG A 38 -16.31 -12.18 17.31
C ARG A 38 -15.96 -13.27 18.31
N GLY A 39 -15.02 -13.03 19.20
CA GLY A 39 -14.64 -13.91 20.31
C GLY A 39 -15.70 -14.02 21.41
N GLY A 40 -16.81 -13.24 21.33
CA GLY A 40 -17.88 -13.26 22.34
C GLY A 40 -17.48 -12.61 23.66
N ALA A 41 -16.45 -11.76 23.65
CA ALA A 41 -15.97 -11.07 24.85
C ALA A 41 -16.75 -9.78 25.15
N VAL A 42 -17.58 -9.30 24.22
CA VAL A 42 -18.32 -8.05 24.34
C VAL A 42 -19.80 -8.34 24.61
N ARG A 43 -20.38 -7.62 25.57
CA ARG A 43 -21.82 -7.66 25.88
C ARG A 43 -22.43 -6.29 25.68
N VAL A 44 -23.67 -6.27 25.23
CA VAL A 44 -24.53 -5.09 25.14
C VAL A 44 -25.78 -5.36 25.92
N SER A 45 -26.09 -4.56 26.93
CA SER A 45 -27.22 -4.77 27.86
C SER A 45 -27.25 -6.23 28.37
N ASP A 46 -26.07 -6.74 28.78
CA ASP A 46 -25.84 -8.11 29.29
C ASP A 46 -25.93 -9.25 28.23
N GLU A 47 -26.30 -8.97 26.99
CA GLU A 47 -26.31 -9.96 25.90
C GLU A 47 -24.97 -10.02 25.17
N VAL A 48 -24.46 -11.22 24.88
CA VAL A 48 -23.24 -11.42 24.11
C VAL A 48 -23.51 -11.16 22.64
N ILE A 49 -22.86 -10.11 22.08
CA ILE A 49 -22.94 -9.78 20.67
C ILE A 49 -21.66 -10.25 19.96
N LYS A 50 -21.81 -11.02 18.86
CA LYS A 50 -20.70 -11.54 18.05
C LYS A 50 -20.57 -10.89 16.67
N ILE A 51 -21.51 -10.04 16.31
CA ILE A 51 -21.54 -9.37 15.01
C ILE A 51 -20.99 -7.93 15.16
N PRO A 52 -19.80 -7.62 14.63
CA PRO A 52 -19.16 -6.31 14.80
C PRO A 52 -19.90 -5.13 14.20
N SER A 53 -20.72 -5.37 13.17
CA SER A 53 -21.51 -4.34 12.47
C SER A 53 -22.87 -4.07 13.12
N THR A 54 -23.24 -4.75 14.21
CA THR A 54 -24.49 -4.48 14.93
C THR A 54 -24.53 -3.01 15.34
N VAL A 55 -25.59 -2.31 14.95
CA VAL A 55 -25.80 -0.90 15.34
C VAL A 55 -26.33 -0.85 16.76
N ILE A 56 -25.66 -0.09 17.61
CA ILE A 56 -25.99 0.11 19.03
C ILE A 56 -26.62 1.49 19.17
N LYS A 57 -27.75 1.52 19.85
CA LYS A 57 -28.48 2.79 20.10
C LYS A 57 -27.90 3.54 21.29
N VAL A 58 -28.10 4.86 21.29
CA VAL A 58 -27.75 5.70 22.43
C VAL A 58 -28.38 5.19 23.71
N GLY A 59 -27.63 5.16 24.80
CA GLY A 59 -28.10 4.71 26.11
C GLY A 59 -27.91 3.22 26.39
N GLN A 60 -27.55 2.40 25.43
CA GLN A 60 -27.23 0.97 25.68
C GLN A 60 -25.89 0.83 26.40
N GLU A 61 -25.86 -0.02 27.44
CA GLU A 61 -24.62 -0.32 28.16
C GLU A 61 -23.80 -1.35 27.38
N ILE A 62 -22.52 -1.09 27.22
CA ILE A 62 -21.54 -1.97 26.60
C ILE A 62 -20.56 -2.40 27.68
N SER A 63 -20.22 -3.70 27.71
CA SER A 63 -19.19 -4.21 28.60
C SER A 63 -18.22 -5.13 27.87
N ALA A 64 -16.93 -5.03 28.22
CA ALA A 64 -15.87 -5.87 27.68
C ALA A 64 -14.78 -6.10 28.74
N PRO A 65 -14.11 -7.27 28.73
CA PRO A 65 -13.01 -7.52 29.66
C PRO A 65 -11.85 -6.56 29.35
N GLU A 66 -11.36 -5.89 30.38
CA GLU A 66 -10.07 -5.18 30.32
C GLU A 66 -8.97 -6.24 30.14
N SER A 67 -8.65 -6.54 28.90
CA SER A 67 -7.59 -7.47 28.59
C SER A 67 -6.25 -6.84 28.99
N LYS A 68 -5.49 -7.53 29.83
CA LYS A 68 -4.04 -7.21 29.99
C LYS A 68 -3.27 -7.36 28.67
N GLU A 69 -3.88 -7.97 27.66
CA GLU A 69 -3.37 -8.05 26.31
C GLU A 69 -3.54 -6.77 25.49
N GLY A 70 -4.53 -5.92 25.78
CA GLY A 70 -4.57 -4.55 25.21
C GLY A 70 -3.35 -3.73 25.66
N ARG A 71 -2.97 -3.84 26.92
CA ARG A 71 -1.71 -3.25 27.43
C ARG A 71 -0.45 -4.01 26.97
N LYS A 72 -0.55 -5.30 26.64
CA LYS A 72 0.57 -6.10 26.13
C LYS A 72 0.79 -5.92 24.62
N LEU A 73 -0.21 -5.47 23.86
CA LEU A 73 -0.02 -5.06 22.46
C LEU A 73 0.68 -3.70 22.34
N GLU A 74 0.54 -2.83 23.34
CA GLU A 74 1.42 -1.63 23.46
C GLU A 74 2.78 -1.97 24.07
N SER A 75 2.91 -3.05 24.88
CA SER A 75 4.16 -3.42 25.55
C SER A 75 4.86 -4.65 24.98
N ALA A 76 4.31 -5.32 23.99
CA ALA A 76 4.99 -6.40 23.25
C ALA A 76 5.75 -5.90 22.01
N ALA A 77 5.68 -4.61 21.70
CA ALA A 77 6.82 -3.92 21.13
C ALA A 77 7.74 -3.61 22.29
N SER A 78 8.62 -4.54 22.69
CA SER A 78 9.95 -4.13 23.13
C SER A 78 10.35 -2.99 22.21
N PRO A 79 10.87 -1.85 22.68
CA PRO A 79 11.38 -0.85 21.79
C PRO A 79 12.38 -1.59 20.89
N LYS A 80 11.94 -1.99 19.69
CA LYS A 80 12.87 -2.32 18.63
C LYS A 80 13.72 -1.09 18.62
N SER A 81 15.00 -1.22 18.92
CA SER A 81 15.93 -0.12 18.86
C SER A 81 15.62 0.62 17.58
N ILE A 82 15.03 1.82 17.70
CA ILE A 82 14.71 2.66 16.55
C ILE A 82 16.05 2.81 15.87
N ARG A 83 16.17 2.28 14.66
CA ARG A 83 17.42 2.35 13.91
C ARG A 83 17.69 3.82 13.63
N PRO A 84 18.95 4.25 13.70
CA PRO A 84 19.30 5.62 13.32
C PRO A 84 18.71 5.98 11.96
N ALA A 85 18.31 7.23 11.79
CA ALA A 85 17.75 7.74 10.53
C ALA A 85 18.70 7.53 9.33
N ASP A 86 19.99 7.38 9.58
CA ASP A 86 21.02 7.18 8.56
C ASP A 86 21.05 5.77 7.93
N ASP A 87 20.30 4.79 8.48
CA ASP A 87 20.31 3.38 8.01
C ASP A 87 19.08 3.04 7.14
N LEU A 88 18.63 3.99 6.33
CA LEU A 88 17.52 3.73 5.40
C LEU A 88 18.05 3.07 4.11
N PRO A 89 17.63 1.81 3.79
CA PRO A 89 18.11 1.11 2.60
C PRO A 89 17.40 1.56 1.29
N PHE A 90 16.67 2.68 1.32
CA PHE A 90 15.88 3.18 0.20
C PHE A 90 16.23 4.62 -0.13
N GLU A 91 16.24 4.94 -1.40
CA GLU A 91 16.37 6.32 -1.89
C GLU A 91 15.03 7.06 -1.67
N ILE A 92 15.08 8.22 -1.01
CA ILE A 92 13.95 9.14 -0.93
C ILE A 92 13.92 9.94 -2.22
N LEU A 93 12.80 9.89 -2.92
CA LEU A 93 12.62 10.55 -4.23
C LEU A 93 11.97 11.92 -4.09
N TYR A 94 11.11 12.08 -3.09
CA TYR A 94 10.41 13.32 -2.78
C TYR A 94 9.93 13.30 -1.33
N GLU A 95 9.91 14.45 -0.68
CA GLU A 95 9.34 14.63 0.65
C GLU A 95 8.85 16.05 0.86
N ASP A 96 7.67 16.19 1.45
CA ASP A 96 7.13 17.43 2.02
C ASP A 96 6.45 17.13 3.38
N ASP A 97 5.67 18.06 3.91
CA ASP A 97 4.99 17.89 5.21
C ASP A 97 3.89 16.82 5.18
N ASP A 98 3.31 16.54 4.03
CA ASP A 98 2.15 15.67 3.85
C ASP A 98 2.50 14.29 3.31
N LEU A 99 3.53 14.21 2.43
CA LEU A 99 3.80 13.04 1.62
C LEU A 99 5.30 12.77 1.51
N LEU A 100 5.67 11.48 1.55
CA LEU A 100 7.01 11.01 1.20
C LEU A 100 6.92 9.93 0.12
N CYS A 101 7.72 10.10 -0.94
CA CYS A 101 7.90 9.08 -1.97
C CYS A 101 9.30 8.50 -1.90
N TYR A 102 9.42 7.18 -1.99
CA TYR A 102 10.70 6.49 -1.99
C TYR A 102 10.77 5.45 -3.09
N LEU A 103 11.98 5.09 -3.48
CA LEU A 103 12.23 4.01 -4.41
C LEU A 103 12.16 2.67 -3.67
N LYS A 104 11.10 1.89 -3.89
CA LYS A 104 11.04 0.51 -3.45
C LYS A 104 11.85 -0.37 -4.42
N PRO A 105 12.94 -0.99 -4.00
CA PRO A 105 13.63 -1.96 -4.85
C PRO A 105 12.85 -3.26 -4.97
N ALA A 106 13.14 -4.05 -6.03
CA ALA A 106 12.65 -5.41 -6.11
C ALA A 106 13.23 -6.28 -4.99
N GLY A 107 12.53 -7.35 -4.64
CA GLY A 107 12.88 -8.24 -3.53
C GLY A 107 12.34 -7.79 -2.17
N TRP A 108 11.86 -6.56 -2.03
CA TRP A 108 11.25 -6.06 -0.80
C TRP A 108 9.72 -6.17 -0.82
N VAL A 109 9.16 -6.80 0.21
CA VAL A 109 7.71 -6.76 0.45
C VAL A 109 7.30 -5.33 0.73
N ALA A 110 6.27 -4.83 0.04
CA ALA A 110 5.83 -3.44 0.22
C ALA A 110 5.23 -3.19 1.60
N ALA A 111 4.23 -3.99 1.98
CA ALA A 111 3.59 -3.96 3.30
C ALA A 111 3.04 -5.35 3.64
N SER A 112 2.93 -5.67 4.92
CA SER A 112 2.39 -6.95 5.40
C SER A 112 1.55 -6.75 6.66
N PRO A 113 0.42 -7.46 6.80
CA PRO A 113 -0.31 -7.50 8.07
C PRO A 113 0.43 -8.31 9.15
N ASN A 114 1.39 -9.15 8.76
CA ASN A 114 2.21 -9.91 9.69
C ASN A 114 3.39 -9.06 10.19
N PRO A 115 3.44 -8.69 11.48
CA PRO A 115 4.49 -7.82 12.04
C PRO A 115 5.89 -8.47 12.05
N ARG A 116 6.00 -9.77 11.78
CA ARG A 116 7.30 -10.47 11.69
C ARG A 116 7.95 -10.31 10.33
N VAL A 117 7.19 -9.89 9.31
CA VAL A 117 7.70 -9.66 7.96
C VAL A 117 8.31 -8.26 7.92
N ASP A 118 9.60 -8.20 7.60
CA ASP A 118 10.27 -6.93 7.34
C ASP A 118 9.82 -6.38 5.98
N THR A 119 9.27 -5.17 5.98
CA THR A 119 8.69 -4.56 4.77
C THR A 119 9.29 -3.19 4.50
N SER A 120 9.25 -2.73 3.26
CA SER A 120 9.71 -1.40 2.94
C SER A 120 8.91 -0.33 3.68
N PHE A 121 7.61 -0.54 3.86
CA PHE A 121 6.77 0.37 4.66
C PHE A 121 7.20 0.43 6.13
N THR A 122 7.51 -0.72 6.76
CA THR A 122 7.99 -0.74 8.15
C THR A 122 9.26 0.09 8.30
N ARG A 123 10.21 -0.06 7.37
CA ARG A 123 11.47 0.68 7.38
C ARG A 123 11.28 2.19 7.21
N ILE A 124 10.48 2.60 6.23
CA ILE A 124 10.15 4.02 6.02
C ILE A 124 9.43 4.60 7.22
N LYS A 125 8.49 3.86 7.82
CA LYS A 125 7.78 4.28 9.01
C LYS A 125 8.74 4.50 10.19
N GLU A 126 9.63 3.54 10.48
CA GLU A 126 10.64 3.64 11.53
C GLU A 126 11.56 4.85 11.30
N PHE A 127 12.02 5.05 10.07
CA PHE A 127 12.83 6.20 9.67
C PHE A 127 12.13 7.54 9.92
N MET A 128 10.87 7.69 9.48
CA MET A 128 10.12 8.92 9.64
C MET A 128 9.83 9.23 11.12
N ILE A 129 9.57 8.21 11.94
CA ILE A 129 9.37 8.36 13.40
C ILE A 129 10.68 8.77 14.06
N ALA A 130 11.79 8.12 13.73
CA ALA A 130 13.10 8.46 14.30
C ALA A 130 13.44 9.94 14.02
N ARG A 131 13.25 10.40 12.80
CA ARG A 131 13.46 11.81 12.43
C ARG A 131 12.55 12.80 13.19
N ASP A 132 11.27 12.45 13.36
CA ASP A 132 10.37 13.31 14.16
C ASP A 132 10.89 13.44 15.60
N LEU A 133 11.33 12.33 16.22
CA LEU A 133 11.87 12.32 17.59
C LEU A 133 13.20 13.08 17.70
N GLU A 134 14.14 12.87 16.77
CA GLU A 134 15.42 13.60 16.71
C GLU A 134 15.22 15.11 16.55
N ALA A 135 14.17 15.52 15.83
CA ALA A 135 13.76 16.92 15.69
C ALA A 135 12.97 17.48 16.88
N GLY A 136 12.79 16.69 17.95
CA GLY A 136 11.98 17.06 19.12
C GLY A 136 10.48 17.20 18.83
N LYS A 137 10.00 16.61 17.73
CA LYS A 137 8.59 16.60 17.35
C LYS A 137 7.88 15.40 17.96
N VAL A 138 6.56 15.51 18.13
CA VAL A 138 5.71 14.39 18.51
C VAL A 138 5.65 13.38 17.36
N GLU A 139 5.67 12.09 17.69
CA GLU A 139 5.46 11.03 16.72
C GLU A 139 4.17 11.24 15.91
N ARG A 140 4.29 11.34 14.60
CA ARG A 140 3.14 11.47 13.69
C ARG A 140 2.85 10.14 12.99
N PRO A 141 1.58 9.81 12.73
CA PRO A 141 1.22 8.60 12.02
C PRO A 141 1.83 8.58 10.60
N VAL A 142 2.07 7.37 10.09
CA VAL A 142 2.51 7.14 8.71
C VAL A 142 1.60 6.11 8.09
N HIS A 143 1.06 6.42 6.92
CA HIS A 143 0.11 5.57 6.21
C HIS A 143 0.61 5.22 4.82
N PHE A 144 0.54 3.94 4.48
CA PHE A 144 0.92 3.42 3.17
C PHE A 144 -0.20 3.66 2.15
N VAL A 145 0.14 4.12 0.93
CA VAL A 145 -0.83 4.48 -0.10
C VAL A 145 -0.98 3.40 -1.16
N ASN A 146 0.12 3.00 -1.83
CA ASN A 146 0.06 2.11 -2.99
C ASN A 146 0.74 0.76 -2.77
N MET A 147 0.05 -0.33 -3.12
CA MET A 147 0.62 -1.68 -3.07
C MET A 147 1.52 -1.92 -4.28
N MET A 148 2.57 -2.69 -4.06
CA MET A 148 3.51 -3.16 -5.07
C MET A 148 3.88 -4.61 -4.77
N ASP A 149 4.01 -5.43 -5.81
CA ASP A 149 4.52 -6.79 -5.65
C ASP A 149 5.95 -6.78 -5.11
N LYS A 150 6.32 -7.85 -4.40
CA LYS A 150 7.67 -8.00 -3.86
C LYS A 150 8.73 -7.83 -4.96
N ASP A 151 8.51 -8.45 -6.11
CA ASP A 151 9.49 -8.53 -7.19
C ASP A 151 9.39 -7.42 -8.23
N SER A 152 8.41 -6.51 -8.10
CA SER A 152 8.36 -5.23 -8.84
C SER A 152 9.14 -4.14 -8.10
N SER A 153 9.50 -3.08 -8.81
CA SER A 153 10.18 -1.92 -8.24
C SER A 153 9.56 -0.60 -8.68
N GLY A 154 9.91 0.50 -8.01
CA GLY A 154 9.47 1.83 -8.39
C GLY A 154 8.99 2.70 -7.24
N ILE A 155 8.23 3.71 -7.57
CA ILE A 155 7.77 4.75 -6.65
C ILE A 155 6.74 4.18 -5.68
N ALA A 156 7.06 4.19 -4.40
CA ALA A 156 6.16 3.90 -3.30
C ALA A 156 5.85 5.19 -2.53
N VAL A 157 4.61 5.33 -2.07
CA VAL A 157 4.08 6.55 -1.48
C VAL A 157 3.57 6.28 -0.07
N VAL A 158 3.97 7.12 0.87
CA VAL A 158 3.43 7.18 2.24
C VAL A 158 3.00 8.61 2.56
N VAL A 159 2.00 8.74 3.43
CA VAL A 159 1.46 10.03 3.86
C VAL A 159 1.31 10.09 5.38
N ARG A 160 1.23 11.31 5.92
CA ARG A 160 1.03 11.56 7.35
C ARG A 160 -0.44 11.59 7.76
N ASP A 161 -1.34 11.89 6.84
CA ASP A 161 -2.77 12.04 7.10
C ASP A 161 -3.61 10.92 6.51
N LEU A 162 -4.54 10.37 7.30
CA LEU A 162 -5.42 9.29 6.89
C LEU A 162 -6.47 9.74 5.86
N GLY A 163 -6.90 11.00 5.94
CA GLY A 163 -7.81 11.60 4.97
C GLY A 163 -7.16 11.73 3.60
N LEU A 164 -5.92 12.26 3.56
CA LEU A 164 -5.12 12.32 2.35
C LEU A 164 -4.90 10.91 1.74
N ARG A 165 -4.54 9.92 2.59
CA ARG A 165 -4.43 8.53 2.12
C ARG A 165 -5.68 8.04 1.39
N ARG A 166 -6.87 8.27 1.98
CA ARG A 166 -8.14 7.83 1.38
C ARG A 166 -8.39 8.51 0.04
N ARG A 167 -8.22 9.83 -0.03
CA ARG A 167 -8.40 10.59 -1.27
C ARG A 167 -7.45 10.13 -2.37
N LEU A 168 -6.15 9.95 -2.04
CA LEU A 168 -5.19 9.43 -3.01
C LEU A 168 -5.54 8.02 -3.47
N GLN A 169 -6.00 7.13 -2.57
CA GLN A 169 -6.40 5.77 -2.94
C GLN A 169 -7.67 5.73 -3.79
N GLU A 170 -8.65 6.58 -3.53
CA GLU A 170 -9.88 6.70 -4.32
C GLU A 170 -9.59 7.21 -5.73
N LYS A 171 -8.72 8.21 -5.85
CA LYS A 171 -8.31 8.80 -7.15
C LYS A 171 -7.16 8.04 -7.83
N TRP A 172 -6.60 7.00 -7.20
CA TRP A 172 -5.41 6.30 -7.70
C TRP A 172 -5.51 5.85 -9.16
N PRO A 173 -6.64 5.30 -9.65
CA PRO A 173 -6.81 4.90 -11.06
C PRO A 173 -6.81 6.06 -12.05
N GLU A 174 -7.07 7.29 -11.60
CA GLU A 174 -7.17 8.49 -12.43
C GLU A 174 -5.82 9.20 -12.57
N PHE A 175 -4.85 8.91 -11.72
CA PHE A 175 -3.53 9.52 -11.74
C PHE A 175 -2.73 9.06 -12.97
N ARG A 176 -1.81 9.92 -13.38
CA ARG A 176 -0.93 9.61 -14.52
C ARG A 176 0.32 8.89 -14.05
N PHE A 177 0.47 7.66 -14.51
CA PHE A 177 1.63 6.82 -14.23
C PHE A 177 2.36 6.46 -15.51
N GLU A 178 3.68 6.27 -15.40
CA GLU A 178 4.48 5.65 -16.46
C GLU A 178 5.37 4.57 -15.84
N SER A 179 5.43 3.42 -16.52
CA SER A 179 6.24 2.28 -16.11
C SER A 179 7.23 1.88 -17.20
N TYR A 180 8.39 1.35 -16.79
CA TYR A 180 9.26 0.58 -17.66
C TYR A 180 8.92 -0.90 -17.53
N LEU A 181 8.79 -1.57 -18.69
CA LEU A 181 8.64 -3.02 -18.79
C LEU A 181 9.86 -3.60 -19.49
N LEU A 182 10.52 -4.59 -18.90
CA LEU A 182 11.48 -5.42 -19.59
C LEU A 182 10.73 -6.59 -20.22
N LEU A 183 10.79 -6.67 -21.54
CA LEU A 183 10.08 -7.65 -22.33
C LEU A 183 11.05 -8.64 -22.98
N ARG A 184 10.61 -9.88 -23.13
CA ARG A 184 11.12 -10.79 -24.16
C ARG A 184 10.18 -10.71 -25.36
N GLY A 185 10.73 -10.57 -26.55
CA GLY A 185 10.02 -10.50 -27.83
C GLY A 185 10.33 -9.20 -28.57
N GLU A 186 9.84 -9.13 -29.79
CA GLU A 186 9.97 -7.95 -30.65
C GLU A 186 8.66 -7.17 -30.62
N ILE A 187 8.76 -5.89 -30.36
CA ILE A 187 7.62 -4.98 -30.30
C ILE A 187 7.89 -3.76 -31.19
N PRO A 188 6.86 -3.16 -31.82
CA PRO A 188 6.99 -1.92 -32.56
C PRO A 188 7.66 -0.80 -31.75
N GLU A 189 8.20 0.22 -32.43
CA GLU A 189 8.86 1.34 -31.75
C GLU A 189 7.91 2.14 -30.90
N ASP A 190 6.69 2.31 -31.34
CA ASP A 190 5.60 2.96 -30.61
C ASP A 190 4.27 2.28 -30.93
N GLY A 191 3.25 2.58 -30.15
CA GLY A 191 1.92 2.04 -30.30
C GLY A 191 1.06 2.26 -29.06
N GLU A 192 -0.03 1.52 -29.02
CA GLU A 192 -1.02 1.64 -27.95
C GLU A 192 -1.61 0.27 -27.63
N PHE A 193 -1.65 -0.09 -26.33
CA PHE A 193 -2.47 -1.19 -25.86
C PHE A 193 -3.86 -0.68 -25.51
N SER A 194 -4.88 -1.52 -25.70
CA SER A 194 -6.24 -1.24 -25.25
C SER A 194 -6.66 -2.25 -24.21
N ALA A 195 -7.21 -1.79 -23.10
CA ALA A 195 -7.84 -2.67 -22.13
C ALA A 195 -8.98 -3.45 -22.79
N ARG A 196 -9.20 -4.67 -22.34
CA ARG A 196 -10.35 -5.46 -22.81
C ARG A 196 -11.63 -4.80 -22.29
N ARG A 197 -12.52 -4.34 -23.19
CA ARG A 197 -13.80 -3.76 -22.81
C ARG A 197 -14.64 -4.81 -22.08
N LYS A 198 -15.12 -4.47 -20.88
CA LYS A 198 -16.15 -5.27 -20.22
C LYS A 198 -17.49 -5.07 -20.93
N PRO A 199 -18.36 -6.10 -21.03
CA PRO A 199 -19.62 -6.00 -21.75
C PRO A 199 -20.54 -4.86 -21.29
N ASP A 200 -20.42 -4.47 -20.01
CA ASP A 200 -21.30 -3.48 -19.38
C ASP A 200 -20.71 -2.05 -19.34
N GLU A 201 -19.51 -1.83 -19.88
CA GLU A 201 -18.89 -0.51 -19.90
C GLU A 201 -19.40 0.35 -21.06
N LYS A 202 -20.06 1.48 -20.72
CA LYS A 202 -20.53 2.50 -21.69
C LYS A 202 -19.39 3.35 -22.27
N TYR A 203 -18.19 3.33 -21.66
CA TYR A 203 -17.07 4.17 -22.06
C TYR A 203 -16.08 3.43 -22.95
N SER A 204 -15.29 4.19 -23.70
CA SER A 204 -14.19 3.64 -24.52
C SER A 204 -13.18 2.90 -23.64
N ALA A 205 -12.64 1.79 -24.16
CA ALA A 205 -11.60 1.03 -23.46
C ALA A 205 -10.41 1.94 -23.09
N LYS A 206 -9.87 1.77 -21.88
CA LYS A 206 -8.66 2.51 -21.43
C LYS A 206 -7.51 2.18 -22.38
N LYS A 207 -6.78 3.20 -22.78
CA LYS A 207 -5.70 3.11 -23.73
C LYS A 207 -4.37 3.36 -22.99
N PHE A 208 -3.35 2.61 -23.39
CA PHE A 208 -2.02 2.66 -22.77
C PHE A 208 -0.96 2.89 -23.86
N PRO A 209 -0.69 4.14 -24.23
CA PRO A 209 0.37 4.47 -25.17
C PRO A 209 1.72 3.96 -24.69
N PHE A 210 2.52 3.44 -25.61
CA PHE A 210 3.86 2.96 -25.30
C PHE A 210 4.91 3.44 -26.31
N ARG A 211 6.16 3.42 -25.86
CA ARG A 211 7.34 3.63 -26.70
C ARG A 211 8.43 2.65 -26.31
N ARG A 212 9.03 1.99 -27.29
CA ARG A 212 10.24 1.18 -27.10
C ARG A 212 11.44 2.08 -26.87
N MET A 213 12.08 1.91 -25.71
CA MET A 213 13.24 2.70 -25.31
C MET A 213 14.56 2.11 -25.80
N ARG A 214 14.66 0.78 -25.78
CA ARG A 214 15.81 0.00 -26.27
C ARG A 214 15.37 -1.39 -26.68
N SER A 215 16.16 -2.00 -27.57
CA SER A 215 16.05 -3.43 -27.89
C SER A 215 17.46 -3.99 -28.12
N GLY A 216 17.67 -5.25 -27.76
CA GLY A 216 18.91 -5.98 -27.98
C GLY A 216 18.69 -7.46 -27.78
N GLY A 217 19.17 -8.28 -28.72
CA GLY A 217 18.94 -9.72 -28.74
C GLY A 217 17.44 -10.04 -28.78
N ARG A 218 16.96 -10.75 -27.73
CA ARG A 218 15.55 -11.18 -27.60
C ARG A 218 14.75 -10.25 -26.68
N PHE A 219 15.32 -9.16 -26.21
CA PHE A 219 14.74 -8.35 -25.16
C PHE A 219 14.51 -6.92 -25.62
N ALA A 220 13.50 -6.27 -25.06
CA ALA A 220 13.19 -4.86 -25.27
C ALA A 220 12.79 -4.19 -23.96
N ILE A 221 13.09 -2.90 -23.83
CA ILE A 221 12.58 -2.07 -22.75
C ILE A 221 11.51 -1.16 -23.32
N LEU A 222 10.31 -1.30 -22.77
CA LEU A 222 9.15 -0.49 -23.11
C LEU A 222 8.91 0.56 -22.03
N LYS A 223 8.65 1.80 -22.44
CA LYS A 223 8.01 2.81 -21.61
C LYS A 223 6.52 2.81 -21.94
N VAL A 224 5.66 2.62 -20.95
CA VAL A 224 4.20 2.60 -21.10
C VAL A 224 3.54 3.59 -20.16
N GLN A 225 2.49 4.28 -20.63
CA GLN A 225 1.67 5.15 -19.81
C GLN A 225 0.67 4.32 -19.00
N ALA A 226 1.16 3.68 -17.97
CA ALA A 226 0.40 2.78 -17.11
C ALA A 226 1.03 2.71 -15.72
N GLY A 227 0.17 2.57 -14.70
CA GLY A 227 0.57 2.21 -13.35
C GLY A 227 0.71 0.69 -13.18
N LEU A 228 1.21 0.25 -12.03
CA LEU A 228 1.34 -1.19 -11.74
C LEU A 228 0.00 -1.91 -11.73
N GLN A 229 -1.07 -1.23 -11.31
CA GLN A 229 -2.44 -1.75 -11.31
C GLN A 229 -2.98 -2.01 -12.72
N ASP A 230 -2.42 -1.35 -13.73
CA ASP A 230 -2.86 -1.47 -15.13
C ASP A 230 -2.14 -2.61 -15.88
N ILE A 231 -1.05 -3.14 -15.33
CA ILE A 231 -0.23 -4.17 -16.01
C ILE A 231 -1.06 -5.39 -16.46
N PRO A 232 -1.97 -5.95 -15.63
CA PRO A 232 -2.81 -7.07 -16.07
C PRO A 232 -3.63 -6.78 -17.32
N GLU A 233 -4.05 -5.53 -17.53
CA GLU A 233 -4.84 -5.12 -18.69
C GLU A 233 -3.99 -5.00 -19.97
N ILE A 234 -2.68 -4.78 -19.83
CA ILE A 234 -1.71 -4.69 -20.95
C ILE A 234 -1.26 -6.06 -21.44
N LEU A 235 -1.25 -7.08 -20.57
CA LEU A 235 -0.71 -8.41 -20.91
C LEU A 235 -1.34 -9.04 -22.17
N PRO A 236 -2.65 -8.94 -22.43
CA PRO A 236 -3.23 -9.47 -23.67
C PRO A 236 -2.67 -8.80 -24.93
N GLY A 237 -2.45 -7.48 -24.89
CA GLY A 237 -1.84 -6.74 -25.99
C GLY A 237 -0.39 -7.15 -26.24
N LEU A 238 0.40 -7.37 -25.17
CA LEU A 238 1.76 -7.89 -25.31
C LEU A 238 1.79 -9.28 -25.94
N ARG A 239 0.89 -10.18 -25.52
CA ARG A 239 0.78 -11.52 -26.12
C ARG A 239 0.41 -11.49 -27.61
N HIS A 240 -0.37 -10.52 -28.03
CA HIS A 240 -0.69 -10.32 -29.45
C HIS A 240 0.56 -10.01 -30.31
N HIS A 241 1.59 -9.45 -29.68
CA HIS A 241 2.90 -9.20 -30.29
C HIS A 241 3.94 -10.29 -29.94
N ASP A 242 3.51 -11.46 -29.46
CA ASP A 242 4.40 -12.51 -28.96
C ASP A 242 5.42 -12.04 -27.93
N CYS A 243 5.04 -11.00 -27.16
CA CYS A 243 5.86 -10.43 -26.10
C CYS A 243 5.41 -10.87 -24.72
N MET A 244 6.37 -11.04 -23.82
CA MET A 244 6.13 -11.39 -22.41
C MET A 244 6.92 -10.46 -21.51
N VAL A 245 6.33 -10.03 -20.40
CA VAL A 245 7.07 -9.31 -19.34
C VAL A 245 7.97 -10.31 -18.62
N CYS A 246 9.26 -10.02 -18.55
CA CYS A 246 10.23 -10.87 -17.88
C CYS A 246 9.88 -11.08 -16.40
N GLY A 247 9.97 -12.31 -15.90
CA GLY A 247 9.69 -12.66 -14.51
C GLY A 247 8.22 -12.50 -14.08
N LEU A 248 7.29 -12.27 -15.01
CA LEU A 248 5.86 -12.17 -14.72
C LEU A 248 5.10 -13.38 -15.26
N GLY A 249 4.86 -14.35 -14.38
CA GLY A 249 4.25 -15.65 -14.71
C GLY A 249 5.26 -16.79 -14.83
N SER A 250 4.76 -18.03 -14.71
CA SER A 250 5.59 -19.24 -14.67
C SER A 250 6.39 -19.51 -15.94
N ASP A 251 5.84 -19.08 -17.08
CA ASP A 251 6.41 -19.35 -18.41
C ASP A 251 7.25 -18.20 -18.96
N ALA A 252 7.29 -17.08 -18.22
CA ALA A 252 8.05 -15.91 -18.62
C ALA A 252 9.55 -16.11 -18.33
N PRO A 253 10.44 -15.73 -19.26
CA PRO A 253 11.88 -15.74 -18.99
C PRO A 253 12.20 -14.81 -17.83
N ASP A 254 13.08 -15.24 -16.95
CA ASP A 254 13.49 -14.47 -15.78
C ASP A 254 14.99 -14.19 -15.79
N PRO A 255 15.49 -13.29 -16.65
CA PRO A 255 16.90 -12.96 -16.72
C PRO A 255 17.40 -12.13 -15.53
N LEU A 256 16.48 -11.66 -14.68
CA LEU A 256 16.79 -10.77 -13.57
C LEU A 256 16.62 -11.39 -12.18
N GLY A 257 15.98 -12.56 -12.07
CA GLY A 257 15.51 -13.10 -10.78
C GLY A 257 14.40 -12.27 -10.15
N ARG A 258 13.65 -11.52 -10.99
CA ARG A 258 12.57 -10.65 -10.54
C ARG A 258 11.65 -10.23 -11.69
N GLN A 259 10.52 -9.58 -11.37
CA GLN A 259 9.64 -9.02 -12.40
C GLN A 259 10.32 -7.83 -13.11
N GLY A 260 10.23 -7.85 -14.44
CA GLY A 260 10.69 -6.78 -15.32
C GLY A 260 9.73 -5.59 -15.34
N VAL A 261 9.26 -5.14 -14.16
CA VAL A 261 8.30 -4.05 -14.01
C VAL A 261 8.87 -3.00 -13.06
N HIS A 262 8.81 -1.72 -13.49
CA HIS A 262 9.32 -0.59 -12.72
C HIS A 262 8.46 0.65 -12.91
N LEU A 263 7.78 1.10 -11.84
CA LEU A 263 7.04 2.36 -11.84
C LEU A 263 8.02 3.52 -11.70
N PHE A 264 8.26 4.25 -12.80
CA PHE A 264 9.29 5.29 -12.79
C PHE A 264 8.76 6.72 -12.72
N ARG A 265 7.48 6.95 -13.01
CA ARG A 265 6.85 8.27 -12.91
C ARG A 265 5.45 8.16 -12.34
N ALA A 266 5.14 9.07 -11.42
CA ALA A 266 3.81 9.26 -10.85
C ALA A 266 3.48 10.76 -10.81
N VAL A 267 2.29 11.13 -11.30
CA VAL A 267 1.73 12.48 -11.16
C VAL A 267 0.42 12.33 -10.41
N MET A 268 0.40 12.81 -9.20
CA MET A 268 -0.74 12.71 -8.27
C MET A 268 -1.23 14.10 -7.92
N THR A 269 -2.51 14.25 -7.67
CA THR A 269 -3.14 15.52 -7.28
C THR A 269 -4.05 15.35 -6.08
N ASP A 270 -4.19 16.38 -5.28
CA ASP A 270 -5.21 16.47 -4.22
C ASP A 270 -5.86 17.84 -4.27
N ASP A 271 -7.17 17.86 -4.48
CA ASP A 271 -7.94 19.12 -4.66
C ASP A 271 -8.17 19.86 -3.34
N ILE A 272 -8.12 19.14 -2.20
CA ILE A 272 -8.32 19.75 -0.87
C ILE A 272 -7.08 20.51 -0.44
N LEU A 273 -5.90 19.96 -0.73
CA LEU A 273 -4.62 20.59 -0.44
C LEU A 273 -4.16 21.53 -1.58
N ASP A 274 -4.90 21.58 -2.70
CA ASP A 274 -4.48 22.27 -3.94
C ASP A 274 -3.04 21.86 -4.33
N ALA A 275 -2.74 20.58 -4.24
CA ALA A 275 -1.40 20.04 -4.40
C ALA A 275 -1.28 19.15 -5.64
N MET A 276 -0.10 19.22 -6.28
CA MET A 276 0.31 18.32 -7.36
C MET A 276 1.72 17.83 -7.08
N TRP A 277 1.87 16.51 -7.05
CA TRP A 277 3.17 15.85 -6.89
C TRP A 277 3.57 15.14 -8.17
N GLU A 278 4.68 15.54 -8.76
CA GLU A 278 5.31 14.81 -9.86
C GLU A 278 6.62 14.21 -9.37
N VAL A 279 6.68 12.89 -9.34
CA VAL A 279 7.82 12.13 -8.84
C VAL A 279 8.36 11.24 -9.95
N LYS A 280 9.69 11.21 -10.09
CA LYS A 280 10.39 10.39 -11.08
C LYS A 280 11.56 9.65 -10.46
N THR A 281 11.84 8.48 -10.99
CA THR A 281 13.06 7.72 -10.70
C THR A 281 13.74 7.30 -11.98
N ARG A 282 14.92 6.70 -11.86
CA ARG A 282 15.73 6.28 -13.02
C ARG A 282 15.32 4.89 -13.48
N MET A 283 15.60 4.59 -14.74
CA MET A 283 15.51 3.23 -15.27
C MET A 283 16.47 2.31 -14.51
N PRO A 284 16.02 1.11 -14.08
CA PRO A 284 16.89 0.14 -13.42
C PRO A 284 18.09 -0.22 -14.30
N LYS A 285 19.29 -0.14 -13.75
CA LYS A 285 20.53 -0.45 -14.49
C LYS A 285 20.57 -1.90 -14.98
N GLU A 286 19.96 -2.81 -14.25
CA GLU A 286 19.84 -4.21 -14.63
C GLU A 286 18.99 -4.42 -15.88
N PHE A 287 17.97 -3.60 -16.14
CA PHE A 287 17.23 -3.65 -17.40
C PHE A 287 18.15 -3.35 -18.60
N LEU A 288 18.99 -2.32 -18.43
CA LEU A 288 19.95 -1.95 -19.46
C LEU A 288 21.02 -3.01 -19.73
N ARG A 289 21.34 -3.87 -18.73
CA ARG A 289 22.31 -4.95 -18.90
C ARG A 289 21.74 -6.13 -19.70
N VAL A 290 20.43 -6.37 -19.59
CA VAL A 290 19.77 -7.45 -20.32
C VAL A 290 19.62 -7.11 -21.82
N VAL A 291 19.51 -5.82 -22.15
CA VAL A 291 19.23 -5.30 -23.51
C VAL A 291 20.52 -4.79 -24.19
N LYS A 292 21.65 -5.37 -23.86
CA LYS A 292 22.94 -5.05 -24.50
C LYS A 292 23.10 -5.73 -25.84
#